data_e78fa6741a07e2a97e198cdbb026b79a
#
_entry.id   e78fa6741a07e2a97e198cdbb026b79a
#
_cell.length_a   1.000
_cell.length_b   1.000
_cell.length_c   1.000
_cell.angle_alpha   90.00
_cell.angle_beta   90.00
_cell.angle_gamma   90.00
#
_symmetry.space_group_name_H-M   'P 1'
#
loop_
_entity.id
_entity.type
_entity.pdbx_description
1 polymer ?
#
loop_
_entity_poly.entity_id
_entity_poly.type
_entity_poly.pdbx_seq_one_letter_code
_entity_poly.pdbx_strand_id
1 'polypeptide(L)'
;IPSVREKMFFDDSDKSIAQLNAGEISMDDINSNGRFAMWEWSLDKFFHNKELTGTGTGNLQETFYALRHPFGSIRICHNDYVQILCDNGLIGIILFGSSFFALIFHCFIVFQNRRYNTAIHICAIIAGSSAAGTLLTMYTDNVINYTMATLSYPCGFYGMMLGLIVGYKQK
;
A
#
# COMPACT_ATOMS: atom_id res chain seq x y z
N ILE A 1 -18.33 24.57 -1.53
CA ILE A 1 -17.55 23.32 -1.65
C ILE A 1 -18.57 22.21 -1.46
N PRO A 2 -18.78 21.32 -2.48
CA PRO A 2 -19.58 20.12 -2.25
C PRO A 2 -19.09 19.49 -0.95
N SER A 3 -20.01 19.19 -0.05
CA SER A 3 -19.61 18.76 1.27
C SER A 3 -18.82 17.44 1.14
N VAL A 4 -17.87 17.20 2.01
CA VAL A 4 -17.16 15.91 2.09
C VAL A 4 -18.17 14.75 2.12
N ARG A 5 -19.34 15.00 2.68
CA ARG A 5 -20.51 14.14 2.73
C ARG A 5 -21.01 13.69 1.34
N GLU A 6 -21.23 14.63 0.38
CA GLU A 6 -21.67 14.30 -0.99
C GLU A 6 -20.63 13.46 -1.75
N LYS A 7 -19.35 13.57 -1.37
CA LYS A 7 -18.28 12.77 -1.96
C LYS A 7 -18.13 11.39 -1.32
N MET A 8 -18.56 11.22 -0.07
CA MET A 8 -18.44 9.95 0.66
C MET A 8 -19.61 9.00 0.41
N PHE A 9 -20.80 9.52 0.15
CA PHE A 9 -22.00 8.70 -0.06
C PHE A 9 -22.48 8.84 -1.51
N PHE A 10 -22.79 7.71 -2.13
CA PHE A 10 -23.42 7.68 -3.46
C PHE A 10 -24.70 8.48 -3.41
N ASP A 11 -25.30 9.05 -4.17
CA ASP A 11 -26.61 9.68 -4.39
C ASP A 11 -27.47 10.11 -3.18
N ASP A 12 -27.06 9.90 -1.93
CA ASP A 12 -27.94 10.15 -0.80
C ASP A 12 -27.34 11.16 0.19
N SER A 13 -27.78 12.39 0.07
CA SER A 13 -27.35 13.51 0.91
C SER A 13 -27.73 13.35 2.39
N ASP A 14 -28.62 12.40 2.73
CA ASP A 14 -29.15 12.22 4.08
C ASP A 14 -28.34 11.24 4.93
N LYS A 15 -27.48 10.43 4.31
CA LYS A 15 -26.59 9.48 5.02
C LYS A 15 -25.44 10.21 5.71
N SER A 16 -25.03 9.73 6.87
CA SER A 16 -23.98 10.34 7.68
C SER A 16 -23.03 9.33 8.30
N ILE A 17 -21.80 9.78 8.65
CA ILE A 17 -20.80 8.95 9.35
C ILE A 17 -21.36 8.42 10.68
N ALA A 18 -22.26 9.17 11.35
CA ALA A 18 -22.88 8.70 12.59
C ALA A 18 -23.77 7.47 12.35
N GLN A 19 -24.50 7.42 11.23
CA GLN A 19 -25.32 6.26 10.84
C GLN A 19 -24.48 5.06 10.46
N LEU A 20 -23.31 5.27 9.82
CA LEU A 20 -22.35 4.20 9.55
C LEU A 20 -21.83 3.59 10.87
N ASN A 21 -21.43 4.43 11.82
CA ASN A 21 -20.97 3.98 13.13
C ASN A 21 -22.07 3.30 13.95
N ALA A 22 -23.33 3.65 13.73
CA ALA A 22 -24.49 3.01 14.34
C ALA A 22 -24.88 1.67 13.66
N GLY A 23 -24.25 1.32 12.54
CA GLY A 23 -24.60 0.14 11.75
C GLY A 23 -25.90 0.29 10.93
N GLU A 24 -26.41 1.51 10.79
CA GLU A 24 -27.61 1.82 10.02
C GLU A 24 -27.34 1.92 8.51
N ILE A 25 -26.07 2.06 8.13
CA ILE A 25 -25.61 2.17 6.74
C ILE A 25 -24.53 1.10 6.53
N SER A 26 -24.55 0.41 5.39
CA SER A 26 -23.50 -0.55 5.04
C SER A 26 -22.28 0.13 4.45
N MET A 27 -21.15 -0.59 4.43
CA MET A 27 -19.94 -0.11 3.74
C MET A 27 -20.16 0.08 2.23
N ASP A 28 -21.14 -0.60 1.64
CA ASP A 28 -21.51 -0.48 0.23
C ASP A 28 -22.15 0.88 -0.10
N ASP A 29 -22.73 1.53 0.90
CA ASP A 29 -23.30 2.88 0.78
C ASP A 29 -22.24 3.99 0.72
N ILE A 30 -20.98 3.66 1.05
CA ILE A 30 -19.88 4.64 0.99
C ILE A 30 -19.41 4.78 -0.45
N ASN A 31 -19.34 6.03 -0.90
CA ASN A 31 -18.79 6.33 -2.24
C ASN A 31 -17.27 6.04 -2.29
N SER A 32 -16.94 4.79 -2.50
CA SER A 32 -15.58 4.31 -2.75
C SER A 32 -15.23 4.28 -4.25
N ASN A 33 -16.05 4.86 -5.11
CA ASN A 33 -16.00 4.69 -6.57
C ASN A 33 -16.03 3.20 -6.97
N GLY A 34 -16.80 2.38 -6.26
CA GLY A 34 -16.88 0.94 -6.50
C GLY A 34 -15.66 0.14 -6.04
N ARG A 35 -14.72 0.75 -5.31
CA ARG A 35 -13.47 0.09 -4.92
C ARG A 35 -13.71 -1.13 -4.02
N PHE A 36 -14.63 -1.06 -3.07
CA PHE A 36 -14.89 -2.18 -2.17
C PHE A 36 -15.44 -3.39 -2.93
N ALA A 37 -16.45 -3.20 -3.79
CA ALA A 37 -16.97 -4.26 -4.63
C ALA A 37 -15.90 -4.86 -5.57
N MET A 38 -15.02 -4.00 -6.09
CA MET A 38 -13.90 -4.41 -6.92
C MET A 38 -12.86 -5.25 -6.14
N TRP A 39 -12.54 -4.88 -4.90
CA TRP A 39 -11.61 -5.62 -4.06
C TRP A 39 -12.20 -6.97 -3.65
N GLU A 40 -13.47 -7.02 -3.25
CA GLU A 40 -14.19 -8.25 -2.93
C GLU A 40 -14.20 -9.21 -4.13
N TRP A 41 -14.61 -8.73 -5.30
CA TRP A 41 -14.57 -9.51 -6.53
C TRP A 41 -13.16 -10.04 -6.86
N SER A 42 -12.13 -9.21 -6.65
CA SER A 42 -10.75 -9.60 -6.93
C SER A 42 -10.28 -10.69 -5.98
N LEU A 43 -10.60 -10.57 -4.69
CA LEU A 43 -10.28 -11.58 -3.69
C LEU A 43 -11.01 -12.90 -3.96
N ASP A 44 -12.30 -12.85 -4.26
CA ASP A 44 -13.09 -14.04 -4.56
C ASP A 44 -12.57 -14.77 -5.81
N LYS A 45 -12.25 -14.04 -6.84
CA LYS A 45 -11.82 -14.63 -8.11
C LYS A 45 -10.39 -15.16 -8.09
N PHE A 46 -9.47 -14.47 -7.42
CA PHE A 46 -8.03 -14.76 -7.51
C PHE A 46 -7.46 -15.31 -6.20
N PHE A 47 -7.74 -14.69 -5.04
CA PHE A 47 -7.13 -15.07 -3.79
C PHE A 47 -7.71 -16.37 -3.22
N HIS A 48 -9.02 -16.47 -3.03
CA HIS A 48 -9.65 -17.65 -2.40
C HIS A 48 -9.44 -18.96 -3.17
N ASN A 49 -9.07 -18.89 -4.43
CA ASN A 49 -8.74 -20.08 -5.21
C ASN A 49 -7.29 -20.57 -5.00
N LYS A 50 -6.38 -19.70 -4.55
CA LYS A 50 -4.96 -19.99 -4.33
C LYS A 50 -4.36 -19.15 -3.20
N GLU A 51 -4.89 -19.27 -2.01
CA GLU A 51 -4.58 -18.42 -0.86
C GLU A 51 -3.08 -18.33 -0.52
N LEU A 52 -2.35 -19.44 -0.62
CA LEU A 52 -0.94 -19.47 -0.24
C LEU A 52 -0.02 -18.79 -1.26
N THR A 53 -0.20 -19.09 -2.55
CA THR A 53 0.76 -18.72 -3.61
C THR A 53 0.24 -17.67 -4.58
N GLY A 54 -1.05 -17.35 -4.52
CA GLY A 54 -1.71 -16.48 -5.49
C GLY A 54 -1.81 -17.12 -6.88
N THR A 55 -2.28 -16.33 -7.84
CA THR A 55 -2.52 -16.77 -9.23
C THR A 55 -1.38 -16.46 -10.18
N GLY A 56 -0.34 -15.81 -9.72
CA GLY A 56 0.82 -15.37 -10.50
C GLY A 56 0.94 -13.85 -10.57
N THR A 57 2.17 -13.37 -10.44
CA THR A 57 2.47 -11.92 -10.45
C THR A 57 1.98 -11.25 -11.72
N GLY A 58 1.19 -10.18 -11.58
CA GLY A 58 0.65 -9.37 -12.65
C GLY A 58 -0.68 -9.89 -13.24
N ASN A 59 -1.18 -11.06 -12.82
CA ASN A 59 -2.40 -11.65 -13.37
C ASN A 59 -3.64 -10.79 -13.07
N LEU A 60 -3.75 -10.24 -11.87
CA LEU A 60 -4.83 -9.32 -11.52
C LEU A 60 -4.75 -8.07 -12.40
N GLN A 61 -3.58 -7.46 -12.51
CA GLN A 61 -3.37 -6.26 -13.31
C GLN A 61 -3.67 -6.49 -14.79
N GLU A 62 -3.21 -7.61 -15.36
CA GLU A 62 -3.54 -7.97 -16.75
C GLU A 62 -5.06 -8.09 -16.96
N THR A 63 -5.77 -8.68 -16.00
CA THR A 63 -7.22 -8.80 -16.06
C THR A 63 -7.91 -7.43 -16.07
N PHE A 64 -7.43 -6.47 -15.28
CA PHE A 64 -7.94 -5.10 -15.29
C PHE A 64 -7.60 -4.36 -16.57
N TYR A 65 -6.38 -4.46 -17.09
CA TYR A 65 -6.00 -3.84 -18.36
C TYR A 65 -6.78 -4.39 -19.55
N ALA A 66 -7.01 -5.68 -19.57
CA ALA A 66 -7.78 -6.35 -20.63
C ALA A 66 -9.31 -6.16 -20.47
N LEU A 67 -9.78 -5.43 -19.47
CA LEU A 67 -11.19 -5.19 -19.15
C LEU A 67 -11.99 -6.51 -19.00
N ARG A 68 -11.37 -7.56 -18.47
CA ARG A 68 -12.00 -8.87 -18.21
C ARG A 68 -12.63 -8.93 -16.81
N HIS A 69 -13.24 -7.83 -16.38
CA HIS A 69 -13.89 -7.64 -15.09
C HIS A 69 -15.19 -6.82 -15.25
N PRO A 70 -16.12 -6.84 -14.27
CA PRO A 70 -17.43 -6.19 -14.39
C PRO A 70 -17.44 -4.65 -14.16
N PHE A 71 -16.30 -4.03 -13.89
CA PHE A 71 -16.22 -2.63 -13.42
C PHE A 71 -15.95 -1.60 -14.56
N GLY A 72 -16.43 -1.86 -15.75
CA GLY A 72 -16.39 -0.92 -16.87
C GLY A 72 -14.97 -0.57 -17.34
N SER A 73 -14.62 0.72 -17.35
CA SER A 73 -13.33 1.21 -17.89
C SER A 73 -12.19 1.27 -16.85
N ILE A 74 -12.40 0.77 -15.63
CA ILE A 74 -11.36 0.76 -14.59
C ILE A 74 -10.21 -0.16 -15.04
N ARG A 75 -8.98 0.31 -14.89
CA ARG A 75 -7.79 -0.42 -15.36
C ARG A 75 -6.85 -0.89 -14.27
N ILE A 76 -7.07 -0.47 -13.03
CA ILE A 76 -6.24 -0.81 -11.88
C ILE A 76 -7.09 -1.05 -10.65
N CYS A 77 -6.60 -1.89 -9.74
CA CYS A 77 -7.32 -2.28 -8.53
C CYS A 77 -7.37 -1.19 -7.44
N HIS A 78 -6.50 -0.18 -7.51
CA HIS A 78 -6.35 0.88 -6.50
C HIS A 78 -6.13 0.37 -5.07
N ASN A 79 -5.44 -0.75 -4.91
CA ASN A 79 -5.00 -1.30 -3.63
C ASN A 79 -3.90 -2.32 -3.86
N ASP A 80 -2.67 -1.99 -3.47
CA ASP A 80 -1.54 -2.90 -3.66
C ASP A 80 -1.61 -4.14 -2.78
N TYR A 81 -2.23 -4.05 -1.59
CA TYR A 81 -2.38 -5.23 -0.72
C TYR A 81 -3.29 -6.27 -1.34
N VAL A 82 -4.42 -5.83 -1.92
CA VAL A 82 -5.31 -6.72 -2.67
C VAL A 82 -4.58 -7.31 -3.88
N GLN A 83 -3.83 -6.48 -4.61
CA GLN A 83 -3.04 -6.96 -5.76
C GLN A 83 -2.02 -8.02 -5.34
N ILE A 84 -1.23 -7.78 -4.28
CA ILE A 84 -0.23 -8.74 -3.79
C ILE A 84 -0.90 -10.04 -3.32
N LEU A 85 -2.01 -9.95 -2.60
CA LEU A 85 -2.76 -11.13 -2.15
C LEU A 85 -3.29 -11.96 -3.33
N CYS A 86 -3.85 -11.33 -4.34
CA CYS A 86 -4.36 -12.02 -5.52
C CYS A 86 -3.23 -12.65 -6.36
N ASP A 87 -2.15 -11.91 -6.56
CA ASP A 87 -1.04 -12.34 -7.42
C ASP A 87 -0.08 -13.31 -6.72
N ASN A 88 0.28 -13.07 -5.46
CA ASN A 88 1.36 -13.77 -4.74
C ASN A 88 0.89 -14.48 -3.45
N GLY A 89 -0.39 -14.37 -3.08
CA GLY A 89 -0.98 -15.02 -1.93
C GLY A 89 -0.43 -14.56 -0.58
N LEU A 90 -0.68 -15.36 0.46
CA LEU A 90 -0.20 -15.10 1.82
C LEU A 90 1.32 -15.10 1.91
N ILE A 91 2.00 -15.96 1.16
CA ILE A 91 3.46 -15.99 1.14
C ILE A 91 3.99 -14.65 0.62
N GLY A 92 3.42 -14.14 -0.47
CA GLY A 92 3.84 -12.87 -1.06
C GLY A 92 3.64 -11.69 -0.12
N ILE A 93 2.47 -11.56 0.51
CA ILE A 93 2.19 -10.44 1.42
C ILE A 93 3.06 -10.49 2.69
N ILE A 94 3.35 -11.69 3.23
CA ILE A 94 4.24 -11.87 4.38
C ILE A 94 5.67 -11.46 4.03
N LEU A 95 6.21 -11.93 2.90
CA LEU A 95 7.56 -11.58 2.44
C LEU A 95 7.68 -10.09 2.16
N PHE A 96 6.70 -9.51 1.49
CA PHE A 96 6.64 -8.08 1.20
C PHE A 96 6.60 -7.27 2.50
N GLY A 97 5.65 -7.55 3.39
CA GLY A 97 5.49 -6.85 4.67
C GLY A 97 6.72 -6.99 5.56
N SER A 98 7.32 -8.18 5.64
CA SER A 98 8.54 -8.41 6.43
C SER A 98 9.74 -7.62 5.90
N SER A 99 9.86 -7.43 4.58
CA SER A 99 10.94 -6.62 3.99
C SER A 99 10.84 -5.15 4.37
N PHE A 100 9.63 -4.57 4.30
CA PHE A 100 9.38 -3.19 4.76
C PHE A 100 9.57 -3.05 6.27
N PHE A 101 9.07 -4.01 7.04
CA PHE A 101 9.26 -4.02 8.48
C PHE A 101 10.75 -4.06 8.85
N ALA A 102 11.54 -4.92 8.21
CA ALA A 102 12.99 -5.00 8.44
C ALA A 102 13.71 -3.70 8.10
N LEU A 103 13.32 -3.04 6.98
CA LEU A 103 13.89 -1.74 6.59
C LEU A 103 13.57 -0.67 7.64
N ILE A 104 12.29 -0.51 8.00
CA ILE A 104 11.85 0.50 8.98
C ILE A 104 12.51 0.23 10.35
N PHE A 105 12.52 -1.02 10.79
CA PHE A 105 13.13 -1.42 12.06
C PHE A 105 14.65 -1.16 12.08
N HIS A 106 15.35 -1.47 10.98
CA HIS A 106 16.78 -1.14 10.88
C HIS A 106 17.01 0.37 10.90
N CYS A 107 16.22 1.16 10.20
CA CYS A 107 16.30 2.63 10.26
C CYS A 107 16.10 3.13 11.71
N PHE A 108 15.15 2.56 12.43
CA PHE A 108 14.90 2.88 13.84
C PHE A 108 16.11 2.56 14.73
N ILE A 109 16.71 1.37 14.58
CA ILE A 109 17.93 0.99 15.34
C ILE A 109 19.08 1.97 15.04
N VAL A 110 19.29 2.31 13.77
CA VAL A 110 20.35 3.25 13.36
C VAL A 110 20.09 4.62 13.97
N PHE A 111 18.85 5.10 13.94
CA PHE A 111 18.47 6.38 14.53
C PHE A 111 18.72 6.46 16.05
N GLN A 112 18.46 5.36 16.77
CA GLN A 112 18.70 5.29 18.23
C GLN A 112 20.20 5.22 18.58
N ASN A 113 21.05 4.88 17.65
CA ASN A 113 22.46 4.70 17.91
C ASN A 113 23.23 6.05 17.90
N ARG A 114 23.47 6.58 19.10
CA ARG A 114 24.17 7.87 19.31
C ARG A 114 25.61 7.94 18.78
N ARG A 115 26.19 6.80 18.37
CA ARG A 115 27.54 6.76 17.79
C ARG A 115 27.59 7.29 16.36
N TYR A 116 26.47 7.29 15.65
CA TYR A 116 26.41 7.75 14.28
C TYR A 116 26.27 9.27 14.18
N ASN A 117 26.76 9.83 13.10
CA ASN A 117 26.68 11.26 12.82
C ASN A 117 25.29 11.68 12.33
N THR A 118 25.05 12.98 12.30
CA THR A 118 23.78 13.57 11.89
C THR A 118 23.35 13.17 10.48
N ALA A 119 24.27 13.02 9.53
CA ALA A 119 23.93 12.64 8.15
C ALA A 119 23.33 11.22 8.08
N ILE A 120 23.88 10.28 8.84
CA ILE A 120 23.34 8.91 8.94
C ILE A 120 21.95 8.93 9.55
N HIS A 121 21.72 9.71 10.62
CA HIS A 121 20.41 9.85 11.26
C HIS A 121 19.36 10.46 10.31
N ILE A 122 19.73 11.48 9.55
CA ILE A 122 18.84 12.09 8.54
C ILE A 122 18.43 11.06 7.50
N CYS A 123 19.39 10.32 6.94
CA CYS A 123 19.08 9.24 5.97
C CYS A 123 18.17 8.17 6.58
N ALA A 124 18.39 7.77 7.84
CA ALA A 124 17.56 6.80 8.53
C ALA A 124 16.13 7.31 8.72
N ILE A 125 15.94 8.56 9.12
CA ILE A 125 14.61 9.16 9.28
C ILE A 125 13.89 9.20 7.93
N ILE A 126 14.54 9.73 6.88
CA ILE A 126 13.89 9.84 5.57
C ILE A 126 13.55 8.46 5.01
N ALA A 127 14.47 7.49 5.08
CA ALA A 127 14.20 6.13 4.59
C ALA A 127 13.05 5.47 5.36
N GLY A 128 13.07 5.51 6.67
CA GLY A 128 12.04 4.88 7.52
C GLY A 128 10.67 5.54 7.38
N SER A 129 10.60 6.87 7.41
CA SER A 129 9.34 7.60 7.28
C SER A 129 8.73 7.50 5.88
N SER A 130 9.55 7.56 4.82
CA SER A 130 9.05 7.37 3.46
C SER A 130 8.58 5.92 3.22
N ALA A 131 9.24 4.91 3.78
CA ALA A 131 8.78 3.53 3.72
C ALA A 131 7.43 3.35 4.43
N ALA A 132 7.27 3.93 5.62
CA ALA A 132 5.99 3.90 6.34
C ALA A 132 4.88 4.63 5.57
N GLY A 133 5.19 5.79 4.97
CA GLY A 133 4.26 6.53 4.12
C GLY A 133 3.84 5.72 2.88
N THR A 134 4.77 5.02 2.24
CA THR A 134 4.47 4.12 1.12
C THR A 134 3.48 3.04 1.53
N LEU A 135 3.69 2.36 2.67
CA LEU A 135 2.75 1.37 3.18
C LEU A 135 1.34 1.93 3.40
N LEU A 136 1.22 3.14 3.93
CA LEU A 136 -0.08 3.77 4.12
C LEU A 136 -0.78 4.08 2.78
N THR A 137 -0.06 4.60 1.80
CA THR A 137 -0.63 4.95 0.50
C THR A 137 -1.02 3.74 -0.34
N MET A 138 -0.36 2.60 -0.16
CA MET A 138 -0.69 1.33 -0.82
C MET A 138 -2.11 0.83 -0.56
N TYR A 139 -2.74 1.27 0.53
CA TYR A 139 -4.13 0.92 0.82
C TYR A 139 -5.12 1.62 -0.10
N THR A 140 -4.80 2.81 -0.57
CA THR A 140 -5.73 3.66 -1.35
C THR A 140 -5.38 3.76 -2.82
N ASP A 141 -4.20 3.27 -3.23
CA ASP A 141 -3.76 3.32 -4.62
C ASP A 141 -2.77 2.18 -4.96
N ASN A 142 -2.49 1.99 -6.23
CA ASN A 142 -1.46 1.06 -6.72
C ASN A 142 -0.09 1.76 -6.80
N VAL A 143 0.50 1.97 -5.63
CA VAL A 143 1.76 2.69 -5.44
C VAL A 143 2.94 1.94 -6.04
N ILE A 144 2.89 0.60 -6.05
CA ILE A 144 3.91 -0.27 -6.67
C ILE A 144 4.05 0.01 -8.16
N ASN A 145 2.97 0.39 -8.84
CA ASN A 145 3.02 0.74 -10.25
C ASN A 145 3.81 2.03 -10.53
N TYR A 146 4.00 2.86 -9.51
CA TYR A 146 4.77 4.11 -9.56
C TYR A 146 6.14 3.97 -8.91
N THR A 147 6.78 2.81 -9.04
CA THR A 147 8.02 2.40 -8.36
C THR A 147 9.11 3.46 -8.38
N MET A 148 9.29 4.13 -9.52
CA MET A 148 10.31 5.19 -9.67
C MET A 148 10.05 6.40 -8.78
N ALA A 149 8.79 6.74 -8.53
CA ALA A 149 8.43 7.88 -7.70
C ALA A 149 8.31 7.53 -6.21
N THR A 150 7.86 6.31 -5.88
CA THR A 150 7.48 5.95 -4.51
C THR A 150 8.51 5.11 -3.77
N LEU A 151 9.10 4.10 -4.42
CA LEU A 151 10.09 3.22 -3.81
C LEU A 151 11.52 3.74 -3.92
N SER A 152 11.80 4.68 -4.83
CA SER A 152 13.14 5.28 -4.96
C SER A 152 13.56 6.04 -3.70
N TYR A 153 12.65 6.72 -3.01
CA TYR A 153 12.98 7.46 -1.79
C TYR A 153 13.38 6.53 -0.63
N PRO A 154 12.55 5.58 -0.17
CA PRO A 154 12.94 4.70 0.92
C PRO A 154 14.19 3.88 0.58
N CYS A 155 14.28 3.30 -0.62
CA CYS A 155 15.43 2.49 -1.02
C CYS A 155 16.69 3.33 -1.24
N GLY A 156 16.57 4.51 -1.86
CA GLY A 156 17.70 5.42 -2.11
C GLY A 156 18.32 5.93 -0.82
N PHE A 157 17.51 6.47 0.10
CA PHE A 157 18.01 6.95 1.39
C PHE A 157 18.51 5.82 2.30
N TYR A 158 17.89 4.63 2.23
CA TYR A 158 18.38 3.45 2.91
C TYR A 158 19.76 3.03 2.39
N GLY A 159 19.96 3.00 1.07
CA GLY A 159 21.25 2.75 0.45
C GLY A 159 22.32 3.78 0.83
N MET A 160 21.96 5.08 0.83
CA MET A 160 22.85 6.15 1.31
C MET A 160 23.24 5.97 2.78
N MET A 161 22.28 5.64 3.64
CA MET A 161 22.53 5.35 5.05
C MET A 161 23.55 4.22 5.21
N LEU A 162 23.37 3.12 4.50
CA LEU A 162 24.30 1.97 4.54
C LEU A 162 25.70 2.36 4.07
N GLY A 163 25.82 3.09 2.97
CA GLY A 163 27.10 3.58 2.45
C GLY A 163 27.83 4.47 3.45
N LEU A 164 27.12 5.40 4.11
CA LEU A 164 27.68 6.27 5.13
C LEU A 164 28.13 5.48 6.38
N ILE A 165 27.39 4.44 6.79
CA ILE A 165 27.79 3.57 7.91
C ILE A 165 29.07 2.82 7.61
N VAL A 166 29.22 2.28 6.40
CA VAL A 166 30.47 1.61 5.97
C VAL A 166 31.64 2.56 6.00
N GLY A 167 31.51 3.75 5.41
CA GLY A 167 32.57 4.77 5.43
C GLY A 167 32.90 5.30 6.82
N TYR A 168 31.93 5.31 7.75
CA TYR A 168 32.15 5.69 9.14
C TYR A 168 32.98 4.67 9.93
N LYS A 169 32.78 3.35 9.65
CA LYS A 169 33.53 2.27 10.32
C LYS A 169 34.98 2.13 9.84
N GLN A 170 35.32 2.73 8.72
CA GLN A 170 36.69 2.68 8.15
C GLN A 170 37.60 3.80 8.66
N LYS A 171 37.06 4.76 9.39
CA LYS A 171 37.80 5.85 10.06
C LYS A 171 38.04 5.52 11.52
#